data_b90b3d24cdc665f54f73aee1e20d1103
#
_entry.id   b90b3d24cdc665f54f73aee1e20d1103
#
_cell.length_a   1.000
_cell.length_b   1.000
_cell.length_c   1.000
_cell.angle_alpha   90.00
_cell.angle_beta   90.00
_cell.angle_gamma   90.00
#
_symmetry.space_group_name_H-M   'P 1'
#
loop_
_entity.id
_entity.type
_entity.pdbx_description
1 polymer ?
#
loop_
_entity_poly.entity_id
_entity_poly.type
_entity_poly.pdbx_seq_one_letter_code
_entity_poly.pdbx_strand_id
1 'polypeptide(L)'
;MKFQIKHEIKGRLRIHMKQSRMTFEQADTLHYAIQKMDGVSSVKVYERTGDAVICFHCSREELIDALSAFDYNRVSVPMEVLQNSGRQLNAEFQE
;
A
#
# COMPACT_ATOMS: atom_id res chain seq x y z
N MET A 1 -11.51 -0.95 -4.32
CA MET A 1 -11.05 -0.12 -3.19
C MET A 1 -11.28 1.35 -3.53
N LYS A 2 -11.78 2.11 -2.58
CA LYS A 2 -11.97 3.54 -2.76
C LYS A 2 -10.77 4.31 -2.23
N PHE A 3 -10.23 5.20 -3.04
CA PHE A 3 -9.09 6.03 -2.69
C PHE A 3 -9.14 7.35 -3.41
N GLN A 4 -8.34 8.29 -2.95
CA GLN A 4 -8.20 9.61 -3.51
C GLN A 4 -6.74 9.85 -3.87
N ILE A 5 -6.49 10.42 -5.05
CA ILE A 5 -5.13 10.79 -5.44
C ILE A 5 -4.81 12.13 -4.79
N LYS A 6 -3.78 12.15 -3.94
CA LYS A 6 -3.36 13.37 -3.24
C LYS A 6 -2.26 14.11 -3.95
N HIS A 7 -1.37 13.39 -4.61
CA HIS A 7 -0.25 13.98 -5.31
C HIS A 7 0.24 13.03 -6.38
N GLU A 8 0.63 13.56 -7.51
CA GLU A 8 1.08 12.74 -8.62
C GLU A 8 2.18 13.46 -9.40
N ILE A 9 3.28 12.75 -9.63
CA ILE A 9 4.32 13.15 -10.58
C ILE A 9 4.61 11.93 -11.45
N LYS A 10 5.39 12.10 -12.51
CA LYS A 10 5.70 11.01 -13.41
C LYS A 10 6.40 9.88 -12.64
N GLY A 11 5.81 8.70 -12.65
CA GLY A 11 6.38 7.53 -11.99
C GLY A 11 6.16 7.44 -10.50
N ARG A 12 5.42 8.38 -9.90
CA ARG A 12 5.15 8.38 -8.46
C ARG A 12 3.76 8.88 -8.16
N LEU A 13 3.01 8.13 -7.37
CA LEU A 13 1.63 8.43 -7.03
C LEU A 13 1.46 8.34 -5.51
N ARG A 14 0.86 9.38 -4.93
CA ARG A 14 0.44 9.35 -3.52
C ARG A 14 -1.07 9.28 -3.46
N ILE A 15 -1.58 8.24 -2.81
CA ILE A 15 -3.02 8.04 -2.66
C ILE A 15 -3.39 8.07 -1.19
N HIS A 16 -4.65 8.41 -0.93
CA HIS A 16 -5.26 8.37 0.40
C HIS A 16 -6.41 7.38 0.36
N MET A 17 -6.34 6.36 1.20
CA MET A 17 -7.44 5.41 1.36
C MET A 17 -8.55 6.11 2.12
N LYS A 18 -9.81 5.88 1.71
CA LYS A 18 -10.94 6.54 2.36
C LYS A 18 -11.24 5.91 3.72
N GLN A 19 -10.28 6.00 4.59
CA GLN A 19 -10.39 5.66 6.00
C GLN A 19 -9.37 6.51 6.76
N SER A 20 -9.75 6.95 7.94
CA SER A 20 -8.92 7.89 8.70
C SER A 20 -7.67 7.24 9.28
N ARG A 21 -7.68 5.94 9.45
CA ARG A 21 -6.56 5.20 10.02
C ARG A 21 -6.64 3.74 9.62
N MET A 22 -5.50 3.16 9.31
CA MET A 22 -5.38 1.73 9.02
C MET A 22 -4.89 0.98 10.24
N THR A 23 -5.36 -0.26 10.40
CA THR A 23 -4.69 -1.19 11.31
C THR A 23 -3.35 -1.59 10.70
N PHE A 24 -2.43 -2.09 11.52
CA PHE A 24 -1.16 -2.61 11.01
C PHE A 24 -1.39 -3.75 10.02
N GLU A 25 -2.36 -4.60 10.30
CA GLU A 25 -2.71 -5.70 9.40
C GLU A 25 -3.20 -5.22 8.04
N GLN A 26 -4.05 -4.19 8.03
CA GLN A 26 -4.51 -3.59 6.78
C GLN A 26 -3.37 -2.95 6.00
N ALA A 27 -2.49 -2.23 6.69
CA ALA A 27 -1.31 -1.61 6.07
C ALA A 27 -0.38 -2.66 5.47
N ASP A 28 -0.14 -3.75 6.17
CA ASP A 28 0.69 -4.85 5.70
C ASP A 28 0.08 -5.54 4.47
N THR A 29 -1.22 -5.76 4.50
CA THR A 29 -1.95 -6.35 3.38
C THR A 29 -1.91 -5.46 2.15
N LEU A 30 -2.13 -4.17 2.33
CA LEU A 30 -2.07 -3.20 1.25
C LEU A 30 -0.67 -3.12 0.65
N HIS A 31 0.35 -3.06 1.49
CA HIS A 31 1.74 -3.02 1.06
C HIS A 31 2.08 -4.26 0.23
N TYR A 32 1.73 -5.44 0.73
CA TYR A 32 1.98 -6.70 0.06
C TYR A 32 1.29 -6.75 -1.31
N ALA A 33 0.02 -6.37 -1.36
CA ALA A 33 -0.76 -6.41 -2.59
C ALA A 33 -0.21 -5.46 -3.64
N ILE A 34 0.13 -4.22 -3.25
CA ILE A 34 0.67 -3.23 -4.20
C ILE A 34 2.06 -3.63 -4.67
N GLN A 35 2.90 -4.13 -3.77
CA GLN A 35 4.26 -4.56 -4.12
C GLN A 35 4.25 -5.67 -5.17
N LYS A 36 3.21 -6.48 -5.20
CA LYS A 36 3.07 -7.57 -6.15
C LYS A 36 2.46 -7.16 -7.48
N MET A 37 1.98 -5.94 -7.61
CA MET A 37 1.41 -5.45 -8.86
C MET A 37 2.51 -5.26 -9.90
N ASP A 38 2.23 -5.66 -11.14
CA ASP A 38 3.17 -5.49 -12.24
C ASP A 38 3.46 -4.01 -12.46
N GLY A 39 4.73 -3.68 -12.62
CA GLY A 39 5.14 -2.32 -12.88
C GLY A 39 5.33 -1.46 -11.65
N VAL A 40 5.15 -1.99 -10.46
CA VAL A 40 5.43 -1.26 -9.22
C VAL A 40 6.88 -1.49 -8.81
N SER A 41 7.62 -0.41 -8.63
CA SER A 41 9.02 -0.45 -8.20
C SER A 41 9.15 -0.45 -6.69
N SER A 42 8.34 0.37 -6.02
CA SER A 42 8.33 0.45 -4.56
C SER A 42 7.02 0.99 -4.06
N VAL A 43 6.71 0.71 -2.80
CA VAL A 43 5.52 1.21 -2.13
C VAL A 43 5.84 1.48 -0.67
N LYS A 44 5.25 2.55 -0.13
CA LYS A 44 5.34 2.86 1.29
C LYS A 44 3.94 3.22 1.79
N VAL A 45 3.50 2.51 2.81
CA VAL A 45 2.16 2.69 3.38
C VAL A 45 2.31 3.38 4.75
N TYR A 46 1.49 4.40 4.97
CA TYR A 46 1.45 5.17 6.21
C TYR A 46 0.14 4.86 6.92
N GLU A 47 0.18 3.95 7.88
CA GLU A 47 -1.03 3.46 8.56
C GLU A 47 -1.75 4.55 9.35
N ARG A 48 -1.01 5.55 9.86
CA ARG A 48 -1.61 6.62 10.66
C ARG A 48 -2.50 7.54 9.86
N THR A 49 -2.13 7.79 8.61
CA THR A 49 -2.87 8.73 7.76
C THR A 49 -3.71 8.03 6.72
N GLY A 50 -3.49 6.74 6.50
CA GLY A 50 -4.17 5.99 5.45
C GLY A 50 -3.64 6.30 4.07
N ASP A 51 -2.40 6.79 3.97
CA ASP A 51 -1.79 7.14 2.69
C ASP A 51 -0.85 6.04 2.21
N ALA A 52 -0.65 5.98 0.89
CA ALA A 52 0.37 5.13 0.29
C ALA A 52 1.08 5.91 -0.82
N VAL A 53 2.40 5.77 -0.86
CA VAL A 53 3.23 6.36 -1.92
C VAL A 53 3.76 5.21 -2.76
N ILE A 54 3.47 5.26 -4.06
CA ILE A 54 3.77 4.18 -4.99
C ILE A 54 4.68 4.71 -6.10
N CYS A 55 5.83 4.09 -6.27
CA CYS A 55 6.71 4.35 -7.41
C CYS A 55 6.48 3.24 -8.43
N PHE A 56 6.29 3.62 -9.68
CA PHE A 56 5.89 2.67 -10.72
C PHE A 56 6.48 3.06 -12.07
N HIS A 57 6.57 2.07 -12.96
CA HIS A 57 7.06 2.23 -14.33
C HIS A 57 6.07 1.66 -15.37
N CYS A 58 4.88 1.25 -14.93
CA CYS A 58 3.78 0.86 -15.80
C CYS A 58 2.96 2.09 -16.17
N SER A 59 1.92 1.92 -16.99
CA SER A 59 1.03 3.03 -17.29
C SER A 59 0.21 3.40 -16.06
N ARG A 60 -0.11 4.68 -15.94
CA ARG A 60 -0.93 5.19 -14.86
C ARG A 60 -2.28 4.49 -14.79
N GLU A 61 -2.89 4.28 -15.95
CA GLU A 61 -4.20 3.64 -16.06
C GLU A 61 -4.17 2.20 -15.55
N GLU A 62 -3.14 1.46 -15.88
CA GLU A 62 -2.98 0.08 -15.38
C GLU A 62 -2.87 0.06 -13.86
N LEU A 63 -2.09 0.98 -13.30
CA LEU A 63 -1.94 1.07 -11.86
C LEU A 63 -3.26 1.44 -11.18
N ILE A 64 -3.97 2.45 -11.70
CA ILE A 64 -5.26 2.88 -11.15
C ILE A 64 -6.27 1.74 -11.21
N ASP A 65 -6.34 1.01 -12.32
CA ASP A 65 -7.24 -0.13 -12.45
C ASP A 65 -6.92 -1.22 -11.42
N ALA A 66 -5.66 -1.53 -11.22
CA ALA A 66 -5.23 -2.54 -10.25
C ALA A 66 -5.58 -2.11 -8.82
N LEU A 67 -5.35 -0.84 -8.49
CA LEU A 67 -5.69 -0.29 -7.17
C LEU A 67 -7.21 -0.30 -6.96
N SER A 68 -7.98 0.03 -7.98
CA SER A 68 -9.45 0.06 -7.89
C SER A 68 -10.03 -1.34 -7.68
N ALA A 69 -9.37 -2.35 -8.21
CA ALA A 69 -9.80 -3.74 -8.06
C ALA A 69 -9.38 -4.36 -6.72
N PHE A 70 -8.50 -3.71 -5.98
CA PHE A 70 -7.99 -4.23 -4.71
C PHE A 70 -9.10 -4.32 -3.66
N ASP A 71 -9.09 -5.42 -2.91
CA ASP A 71 -10.01 -5.64 -1.80
C ASP A 71 -9.26 -6.42 -0.71
N TYR A 72 -9.24 -5.90 0.51
CA TYR A 72 -8.59 -6.54 1.65
C TYR A 72 -9.05 -7.99 1.85
N ASN A 73 -10.32 -8.27 1.58
CA ASN A 73 -10.92 -9.58 1.81
C ASN A 73 -10.53 -10.61 0.74
N ARG A 74 -9.98 -10.16 -0.38
CA ARG A 74 -9.60 -11.04 -1.50
C ARG A 74 -8.11 -11.33 -1.56
N VAL A 75 -7.33 -10.64 -0.74
CA VAL A 75 -5.88 -10.80 -0.72
C VAL A 75 -5.50 -11.79 0.36
N SER A 76 -4.79 -12.84 -0.04
CA SER A 76 -4.23 -13.82 0.89
C SER A 76 -2.78 -13.45 1.15
N VAL A 77 -2.48 -13.05 2.37
CA VAL A 77 -1.14 -12.62 2.78
C VAL A 77 -0.52 -13.72 3.65
N PRO A 78 0.70 -14.19 3.32
CA PRO A 78 1.37 -15.17 4.16
C PRO A 78 1.54 -14.67 5.60
N MET A 79 1.37 -15.55 6.55
CA MET A 79 1.49 -15.22 7.97
C MET A 79 2.84 -14.59 8.29
N GLU A 80 3.90 -15.06 7.65
CA GLU A 80 5.25 -14.53 7.83
C GLU A 80 5.33 -13.05 7.49
N VAL A 81 4.63 -12.61 6.46
CA VAL A 81 4.60 -11.18 6.07
C VAL A 81 3.95 -10.36 7.16
N LEU A 82 2.81 -10.82 7.70
CA LEU A 82 2.10 -10.12 8.75
C LEU A 82 2.90 -10.05 10.05
N GLN A 83 3.69 -11.10 10.34
CA GLN A 83 4.49 -11.16 11.56
C GLN A 83 5.78 -10.34 11.46
N ASN A 84 6.36 -10.23 10.26
CA ASN A 84 7.67 -9.63 10.04
C ASN A 84 7.65 -8.30 9.32
N SER A 85 6.48 -7.65 9.22
CA SER A 85 6.34 -6.40 8.48
C SER A 85 6.40 -5.18 9.41
N GLY A 86 5.74 -4.10 9.03
CA GLY A 86 5.87 -2.79 9.66
C GLY A 86 5.84 -2.75 11.18
N ARG A 87 5.08 -3.63 11.84
CA ARG A 87 5.00 -3.62 13.29
C ARG A 87 6.34 -3.95 13.95
N GLN A 88 6.99 -4.99 13.46
CA GLN A 88 8.27 -5.42 14.00
C GLN A 88 9.36 -4.40 13.70
N LEU A 89 9.37 -3.86 12.49
CA LEU A 89 10.30 -2.81 12.12
C LEU A 89 10.10 -1.56 12.96
N ASN A 90 8.86 -1.18 13.20
CA ASN A 90 8.55 -0.03 14.04
C ASN A 90 9.04 -0.24 15.48
N ALA A 91 8.86 -1.44 16.01
CA ALA A 91 9.34 -1.76 17.34
C ALA A 91 10.87 -1.63 17.43
N GLU A 92 11.58 -2.07 16.41
CA GLU A 92 13.04 -1.95 16.35
C GLU A 92 13.49 -0.50 16.31
N PHE A 93 12.80 0.34 15.55
CA PHE A 93 13.14 1.75 15.44
C PHE A 93 12.81 2.55 16.70
N GLN A 94 11.91 2.07 17.53
CA GLN A 94 11.54 2.75 18.77
C GLN A 94 12.49 2.45 19.91
N GLU A 95 13.34 1.49 19.76
CA GLU A 95 14.35 1.18 20.74
C GLU A 95 15.56 2.10 20.61
#